data_a820970d21bd1707986ce5a97a5d7b05
#
_entry.id   a820970d21bd1707986ce5a97a5d7b05
#
_cell.length_a   1.000
_cell.length_b   1.000
_cell.length_c   1.000
_cell.angle_alpha   90.00
_cell.angle_beta   90.00
_cell.angle_gamma   90.00
#
_symmetry.space_group_name_H-M   'P 1'
#
loop_
_entity.id
_entity.type
_entity.pdbx_description
1 polymer ?
#
loop_
_entity_poly.entity_id
_entity_poly.type
_entity_poly.pdbx_seq_one_letter_code
_entity_poly.pdbx_strand_id
1 'polypeptide(L)'
;KVADRFSKIGSETVLSPANVNEVVGSSVMYFRTRIPRNVTLSYNGLAIAPVQAMINGALFEWVVENLLKNSLDALQGQGEIDVRISDDLEWVYIDVKDTGKGIPKSNFKRIFEPGFTTKTRGWGLGLSLSRRIIEEYHKGRIYVVDSEPGRGTTIRIALKRLYA
;
A
#
# COMPACT_ATOMS: atom_id res chain seq x y z
N LYS A 1 -5.47 -3.54 18.19
CA LYS A 1 -5.51 -4.00 16.80
C LYS A 1 -4.18 -3.88 16.10
N VAL A 2 -3.62 -2.66 16.01
CA VAL A 2 -2.29 -2.48 15.41
C VAL A 2 -1.23 -3.19 16.26
N ALA A 3 -1.33 -3.07 17.58
CA ALA A 3 -0.43 -3.75 18.50
C ALA A 3 -0.48 -5.28 18.35
N ASP A 4 -1.68 -5.83 18.15
CA ASP A 4 -1.85 -7.27 17.97
C ASP A 4 -1.22 -7.76 16.66
N ARG A 5 -1.30 -6.97 15.61
CA ARG A 5 -0.66 -7.28 14.34
C ARG A 5 0.86 -7.28 14.49
N PHE A 6 1.40 -6.31 15.22
CA PHE A 6 2.85 -6.13 15.36
C PHE A 6 3.48 -7.00 16.43
N SER A 7 2.71 -7.53 17.37
CA SER A 7 3.25 -8.44 18.36
C SER A 7 3.85 -9.71 17.72
N LYS A 8 3.44 -10.00 16.49
CA LYS A 8 3.92 -11.14 15.71
C LYS A 8 5.18 -10.85 14.89
N ILE A 9 5.60 -9.58 14.78
CA ILE A 9 6.73 -9.21 13.92
C ILE A 9 8.08 -9.72 14.47
N GLY A 10 8.21 -9.83 15.77
CA GLY A 10 9.42 -10.39 16.38
C GLY A 10 9.45 -11.91 16.40
N SER A 11 8.36 -12.58 16.04
CA SER A 11 8.27 -14.01 15.97
C SER A 11 8.29 -14.45 14.49
N GLU A 12 8.32 -15.76 14.28
CA GLU A 12 8.34 -16.31 12.93
C GLU A 12 7.12 -15.84 12.12
N THR A 13 7.37 -15.12 11.02
CA THR A 13 6.31 -14.64 10.13
C THR A 13 5.99 -15.72 9.11
N VAL A 14 4.76 -16.22 9.15
CA VAL A 14 4.32 -17.26 8.22
C VAL A 14 3.69 -16.63 6.99
N LEU A 15 4.24 -16.97 5.84
CA LEU A 15 3.66 -16.61 4.54
C LEU A 15 2.93 -17.81 3.97
N SER A 16 1.83 -17.59 3.29
CA SER A 16 1.09 -18.63 2.60
C SER A 16 0.61 -18.12 1.23
N PRO A 17 0.37 -19.05 0.28
CA PRO A 17 -0.17 -18.65 -1.02
C PRO A 17 -1.50 -17.94 -0.87
N ALA A 18 -1.66 -16.82 -1.55
CA ALA A 18 -2.90 -16.05 -1.49
C ALA A 18 -3.22 -15.42 -2.84
N ASN A 19 -4.52 -15.26 -3.09
CA ASN A 19 -5.03 -14.51 -4.24
C ASN A 19 -4.89 -13.03 -3.92
N VAL A 20 -3.93 -12.36 -4.57
CA VAL A 20 -3.61 -10.96 -4.31
C VAL A 20 -4.82 -10.06 -4.60
N ASN A 21 -5.56 -10.37 -5.67
CA ASN A 21 -6.72 -9.58 -6.07
C ASN A 21 -7.78 -9.55 -4.96
N GLU A 22 -8.00 -10.68 -4.30
CA GLU A 22 -8.98 -10.76 -3.21
C GLU A 22 -8.49 -10.09 -1.93
N VAL A 23 -7.22 -10.29 -1.56
CA VAL A 23 -6.67 -9.69 -0.34
C VAL A 23 -6.68 -8.17 -0.44
N VAL A 24 -6.22 -7.62 -1.55
CA VAL A 24 -6.25 -6.17 -1.78
C VAL A 24 -7.69 -5.68 -1.88
N GLY A 25 -8.55 -6.43 -2.57
CA GLY A 25 -9.97 -6.10 -2.72
C GLY A 25 -10.69 -5.96 -1.38
N SER A 26 -10.40 -6.83 -0.42
CA SER A 26 -11.00 -6.75 0.92
C SER A 26 -10.62 -5.45 1.62
N SER A 27 -9.36 -5.05 1.54
CA SER A 27 -8.89 -3.80 2.13
C SER A 27 -9.52 -2.59 1.46
N VAL A 28 -9.63 -2.61 0.12
CA VAL A 28 -10.24 -1.52 -0.64
C VAL A 28 -11.72 -1.37 -0.27
N MET A 29 -12.46 -2.48 -0.22
CA MET A 29 -13.89 -2.46 0.11
C MET A 29 -14.13 -1.97 1.54
N TYR A 30 -13.30 -2.40 2.47
CA TYR A 30 -13.39 -1.94 3.85
C TYR A 30 -13.15 -0.43 3.94
N PHE A 31 -12.12 0.04 3.24
CA PHE A 31 -11.74 1.45 3.26
C PHE A 31 -12.79 2.32 2.57
N ARG A 32 -13.42 1.83 1.52
CA ARG A 32 -14.41 2.56 0.72
C ARG A 32 -15.59 3.04 1.57
N THR A 33 -15.97 2.30 2.58
CA THR A 33 -17.07 2.67 3.46
C THR A 33 -16.71 3.82 4.41
N ARG A 34 -15.46 4.21 4.47
CA ARG A 34 -14.93 5.18 5.44
C ARG A 34 -14.36 6.44 4.81
N ILE A 35 -14.42 6.56 3.48
CA ILE A 35 -13.87 7.73 2.80
C ILE A 35 -14.90 8.87 2.75
N PRO A 36 -14.44 10.13 2.68
CA PRO A 36 -15.32 11.28 2.52
C PRO A 36 -16.08 11.23 1.19
N ARG A 37 -17.23 11.91 1.15
CA ARG A 37 -18.10 11.93 -0.03
C ARG A 37 -17.39 12.43 -1.29
N ASN A 38 -16.45 13.36 -1.15
CA ASN A 38 -15.76 13.98 -2.29
C ASN A 38 -14.52 13.22 -2.73
N VAL A 39 -14.31 12.02 -2.20
CA VAL A 39 -13.20 11.14 -2.59
C VAL A 39 -13.76 9.94 -3.32
N THR A 40 -13.17 9.66 -4.49
CA THR A 40 -13.51 8.47 -5.27
C THR A 40 -12.39 7.43 -5.12
N LEU A 41 -12.76 6.19 -4.85
CA LEU A 41 -11.82 5.09 -4.73
C LEU A 41 -12.18 4.01 -5.74
N SER A 42 -11.27 3.74 -6.68
CA SER A 42 -11.46 2.72 -7.70
C SER A 42 -10.44 1.59 -7.56
N TYR A 43 -10.83 0.41 -8.01
CA TYR A 43 -10.01 -0.79 -7.94
C TYR A 43 -10.30 -1.70 -9.13
N ASN A 44 -9.26 -2.08 -9.87
CA ASN A 44 -9.40 -2.93 -11.05
C ASN A 44 -9.28 -4.43 -10.76
N GLY A 45 -8.78 -4.80 -9.59
CA GLY A 45 -8.31 -6.16 -9.32
C GLY A 45 -9.38 -7.27 -9.38
N LEU A 46 -10.65 -6.91 -9.23
CA LEU A 46 -11.73 -7.90 -9.34
C LEU A 46 -12.18 -8.12 -10.79
N ALA A 47 -11.72 -7.29 -11.73
CA ALA A 47 -12.08 -7.36 -13.14
C ALA A 47 -11.01 -8.02 -14.01
N ILE A 48 -9.88 -8.41 -13.40
CA ILE A 48 -8.77 -9.04 -14.12
C ILE A 48 -8.51 -10.45 -13.59
N ALA A 49 -7.72 -11.23 -14.31
CA ALA A 49 -7.37 -12.59 -13.90
C ALA A 49 -6.65 -12.58 -12.55
N PRO A 50 -6.98 -13.51 -11.64
CA PRO A 50 -6.32 -13.56 -10.34
C PRO A 50 -4.84 -13.89 -10.45
N VAL A 51 -4.04 -13.27 -9.58
CA VAL A 51 -2.61 -13.56 -9.45
C VAL A 51 -2.31 -13.94 -8.01
N GLN A 52 -1.30 -14.76 -7.82
CA GLN A 52 -0.93 -15.27 -6.50
C GLN A 52 0.45 -14.83 -6.08
N ALA A 53 0.61 -14.67 -4.77
CA ALA A 53 1.90 -14.41 -4.14
C ALA A 53 1.87 -15.00 -2.72
N MET A 54 3.06 -15.16 -2.14
CA MET A 54 3.18 -15.58 -0.75
C MET A 54 2.95 -14.37 0.15
N ILE A 55 1.94 -14.44 0.99
CA ILE A 55 1.50 -13.29 1.80
C ILE A 55 1.19 -13.74 3.24
N ASN A 56 1.52 -12.87 4.19
CA ASN A 56 0.93 -12.89 5.52
C ASN A 56 -0.25 -11.93 5.49
N GLY A 57 -1.46 -12.45 5.53
CA GLY A 57 -2.67 -11.66 5.30
C GLY A 57 -2.80 -10.45 6.20
N ALA A 58 -2.63 -10.64 7.52
CA ALA A 58 -2.80 -9.54 8.48
C ALA A 58 -1.79 -8.41 8.27
N LEU A 59 -0.53 -8.76 8.04
CA LEU A 59 0.52 -7.76 7.83
C LEU A 59 0.34 -7.06 6.49
N PHE A 60 0.01 -7.81 5.46
CA PHE A 60 -0.16 -7.24 4.13
C PHE A 60 -1.36 -6.30 4.07
N GLU A 61 -2.47 -6.69 4.68
CA GLU A 61 -3.66 -5.83 4.77
C GLU A 61 -3.34 -4.52 5.49
N TRP A 62 -2.55 -4.59 6.55
CA TRP A 62 -2.14 -3.38 7.27
C TRP A 62 -1.36 -2.42 6.35
N VAL A 63 -0.46 -2.97 5.52
CA VAL A 63 0.32 -2.16 4.57
C VAL A 63 -0.60 -1.48 3.57
N VAL A 64 -1.53 -2.23 2.97
CA VAL A 64 -2.48 -1.66 2.00
C VAL A 64 -3.32 -0.57 2.65
N GLU A 65 -3.85 -0.82 3.83
CA GLU A 65 -4.62 0.18 4.57
C GLU A 65 -3.80 1.43 4.87
N ASN A 66 -2.53 1.25 5.24
CA ASN A 66 -1.65 2.37 5.53
C ASN A 66 -1.39 3.23 4.29
N LEU A 67 -1.20 2.59 3.13
CA LEU A 67 -1.04 3.33 1.87
C LEU A 67 -2.30 4.09 1.51
N LEU A 68 -3.47 3.49 1.70
CA LEU A 68 -4.76 4.15 1.45
C LEU A 68 -4.96 5.35 2.38
N LYS A 69 -4.60 5.22 3.65
CA LYS A 69 -4.65 6.34 4.60
C LYS A 69 -3.75 7.49 4.18
N ASN A 70 -2.53 7.17 3.76
CA ASN A 70 -1.60 8.19 3.30
C ASN A 70 -2.12 8.91 2.05
N SER A 71 -2.69 8.17 1.13
CA SER A 71 -3.30 8.76 -0.06
C SER A 71 -4.46 9.68 0.32
N LEU A 72 -5.32 9.23 1.24
CA LEU A 72 -6.45 10.02 1.69
C LEU A 72 -5.99 11.33 2.35
N ASP A 73 -4.95 11.26 3.19
CA ASP A 73 -4.40 12.46 3.84
C ASP A 73 -3.84 13.44 2.80
N ALA A 74 -3.22 12.93 1.74
CA ALA A 74 -2.65 13.77 0.68
C ALA A 74 -3.72 14.49 -0.14
N LEU A 75 -4.95 13.96 -0.18
CA LEU A 75 -6.05 14.57 -0.93
C LEU A 75 -6.69 15.76 -0.23
N GLN A 76 -6.57 15.83 1.08
CA GLN A 76 -7.16 16.93 1.86
C GLN A 76 -8.67 17.12 1.63
N GLY A 77 -9.39 16.00 1.57
CA GLY A 77 -10.85 15.99 1.55
C GLY A 77 -11.51 15.78 0.20
N GLN A 78 -10.78 15.90 -0.91
CA GLN A 78 -11.35 15.64 -2.22
C GLN A 78 -10.32 15.17 -3.22
N GLY A 79 -10.74 14.35 -4.15
CA GLY A 79 -9.89 13.81 -5.20
C GLY A 79 -10.15 12.34 -5.45
N GLU A 80 -9.14 11.68 -6.02
CA GLU A 80 -9.29 10.29 -6.45
C GLU A 80 -8.13 9.44 -5.94
N ILE A 81 -8.47 8.21 -5.54
CA ILE A 81 -7.51 7.16 -5.25
C ILE A 81 -7.82 6.01 -6.20
N ASP A 82 -6.81 5.51 -6.89
CA ASP A 82 -6.96 4.39 -7.83
C ASP A 82 -5.98 3.30 -7.42
N VAL A 83 -6.51 2.12 -7.09
CA VAL A 83 -5.70 0.95 -6.72
C VAL A 83 -5.72 0.00 -7.90
N ARG A 84 -4.55 -0.39 -8.38
CA ARG A 84 -4.42 -1.27 -9.54
C ARG A 84 -3.51 -2.44 -9.28
N ILE A 85 -3.95 -3.60 -9.74
CA ILE A 85 -3.13 -4.81 -9.79
C ILE A 85 -2.68 -4.99 -11.23
N SER A 86 -1.40 -5.27 -11.40
CA SER A 86 -0.82 -5.68 -12.68
C SER A 86 0.26 -6.72 -12.40
N ASP A 87 0.77 -7.34 -13.43
CA ASP A 87 1.79 -8.37 -13.27
C ASP A 87 2.64 -8.51 -14.53
N ASP A 88 3.80 -9.08 -14.35
CA ASP A 88 4.63 -9.59 -15.43
C ASP A 88 5.00 -11.05 -15.12
N LEU A 89 5.99 -11.60 -15.78
CA LEU A 89 6.37 -13.00 -15.58
C LEU A 89 6.96 -13.28 -14.19
N GLU A 90 7.52 -12.27 -13.54
CA GLU A 90 8.22 -12.44 -12.26
C GLU A 90 7.53 -11.78 -11.07
N TRP A 91 6.79 -10.70 -11.30
CA TRP A 91 6.29 -9.85 -10.23
C TRP A 91 4.81 -9.60 -10.34
N VAL A 92 4.18 -9.42 -9.17
CA VAL A 92 2.83 -8.86 -9.05
C VAL A 92 3.01 -7.45 -8.51
N TYR A 93 2.35 -6.48 -9.13
CA TYR A 93 2.43 -5.08 -8.74
C TYR A 93 1.09 -4.61 -8.18
N ILE A 94 1.15 -3.93 -7.05
CA ILE A 94 -0.01 -3.26 -6.46
C ILE A 94 0.33 -1.78 -6.41
N ASP A 95 -0.37 -0.98 -7.21
CA ASP A 95 -0.17 0.47 -7.29
C ASP A 95 -1.30 1.18 -6.58
N VAL A 96 -0.93 2.10 -5.69
CA VAL A 96 -1.88 2.99 -5.01
C VAL A 96 -1.57 4.40 -5.50
N LYS A 97 -2.46 4.93 -6.33
CA LYS A 97 -2.29 6.25 -6.94
C LYS A 97 -3.31 7.23 -6.36
N ASP A 98 -2.85 8.41 -6.03
CA ASP A 98 -3.74 9.49 -5.60
C ASP A 98 -3.50 10.76 -6.42
N THR A 99 -4.49 11.65 -6.38
CA THR A 99 -4.41 12.96 -7.04
C THR A 99 -4.12 14.07 -6.02
N GLY A 100 -3.40 13.73 -4.95
CA GLY A 100 -3.14 14.64 -3.85
C GLY A 100 -1.99 15.61 -4.07
N LYS A 101 -1.43 16.08 -2.97
CA LYS A 101 -0.41 17.13 -3.01
C LYS A 101 0.91 16.73 -3.69
N GLY A 102 1.17 15.44 -3.81
CA GLY A 102 2.43 14.96 -4.37
C GLY A 102 3.62 15.16 -3.43
N ILE A 103 4.76 14.65 -3.85
CA ILE A 103 6.00 14.79 -3.11
C ILE A 103 7.14 15.14 -4.08
N PRO A 104 8.10 15.96 -3.65
CA PRO A 104 9.25 16.25 -4.49
C PRO A 104 10.13 15.00 -4.67
N LYS A 105 10.77 14.91 -5.81
CA LYS A 105 11.59 13.76 -6.16
C LYS A 105 12.68 13.46 -5.13
N SER A 106 13.21 14.50 -4.50
CA SER A 106 14.21 14.35 -3.44
C SER A 106 13.69 13.60 -2.21
N ASN A 107 12.38 13.50 -2.04
CA ASN A 107 11.76 12.81 -0.90
C ASN A 107 11.31 11.38 -1.23
N PHE A 108 11.45 10.90 -2.46
CA PHE A 108 10.96 9.58 -2.86
C PHE A 108 11.46 8.44 -1.97
N LYS A 109 12.71 8.51 -1.54
CA LYS A 109 13.27 7.51 -0.63
C LYS A 109 13.08 7.89 0.84
N ARG A 110 13.12 9.17 1.13
CA ARG A 110 13.03 9.68 2.51
C ARG A 110 11.69 9.42 3.18
N ILE A 111 10.60 9.35 2.42
CA ILE A 111 9.29 9.09 3.00
C ILE A 111 9.19 7.73 3.69
N PHE A 112 10.11 6.80 3.38
CA PHE A 112 10.17 5.49 4.01
C PHE A 112 11.11 5.44 5.22
N GLU A 113 11.77 6.54 5.54
CA GLU A 113 12.65 6.62 6.71
C GLU A 113 11.82 6.80 7.99
N PRO A 114 12.21 6.15 9.10
CA PRO A 114 11.52 6.35 10.38
C PRO A 114 11.51 7.82 10.78
N GLY A 115 10.36 8.31 11.24
CA GLY A 115 10.21 9.68 11.69
C GLY A 115 9.97 10.71 10.61
N PHE A 116 10.13 10.39 9.34
CA PHE A 116 9.83 11.32 8.27
C PHE A 116 8.32 11.54 8.16
N THR A 117 7.87 12.77 8.32
CA THR A 117 6.47 13.12 8.13
C THR A 117 6.33 14.59 7.80
N THR A 118 5.37 14.91 6.91
CA THR A 118 4.93 16.27 6.63
C THR A 118 3.61 16.57 7.32
N LYS A 119 3.09 15.62 8.10
CA LYS A 119 1.81 15.74 8.81
C LYS A 119 2.03 16.45 10.15
N THR A 120 1.02 17.21 10.57
CA THR A 120 1.02 17.84 11.89
C THR A 120 0.77 16.82 13.00
N ARG A 121 0.20 15.66 12.67
CA ARG A 121 -0.04 14.55 13.59
C ARG A 121 0.54 13.28 13.01
N GLY A 122 0.98 12.38 13.88
CA GLY A 122 1.56 11.11 13.50
C GLY A 122 3.04 11.05 13.79
N TRP A 123 3.57 9.86 13.83
CA TRP A 123 4.94 9.59 14.23
C TRP A 123 5.89 9.37 13.05
N GLY A 124 5.35 9.39 11.80
CA GLY A 124 6.15 9.13 10.61
C GLY A 124 6.63 7.69 10.50
N LEU A 125 5.93 6.74 11.13
CA LEU A 125 6.33 5.34 11.17
C LEU A 125 5.58 4.45 10.19
N GLY A 126 4.45 4.91 9.65
CA GLY A 126 3.60 4.09 8.79
C GLY A 126 4.31 3.56 7.57
N LEU A 127 4.98 4.42 6.81
CA LEU A 127 5.69 4.00 5.60
C LEU A 127 6.97 3.23 5.91
N SER A 128 7.71 3.59 6.96
CA SER A 128 8.91 2.84 7.33
C SER A 128 8.55 1.42 7.76
N LEU A 129 7.45 1.25 8.49
CA LEU A 129 6.98 -0.06 8.89
C LEU A 129 6.41 -0.84 7.71
N SER A 130 5.70 -0.17 6.80
CA SER A 130 5.23 -0.78 5.56
C SER A 130 6.40 -1.34 4.75
N ARG A 131 7.47 -0.57 4.63
CA ARG A 131 8.68 -1.02 3.92
C ARG A 131 9.30 -2.23 4.60
N ARG A 132 9.39 -2.22 5.91
CA ARG A 132 9.91 -3.35 6.67
C ARG A 132 9.07 -4.61 6.44
N ILE A 133 7.76 -4.49 6.50
CA ILE A 133 6.85 -5.61 6.27
C ILE A 133 7.03 -6.17 4.85
N ILE A 134 7.05 -5.31 3.86
CA ILE A 134 7.17 -5.74 2.47
C ILE A 134 8.56 -6.29 2.16
N GLU A 135 9.62 -5.58 2.55
CA GLU A 135 10.97 -5.96 2.14
C GLU A 135 11.58 -7.05 3.00
N GLU A 136 11.42 -6.98 4.32
CA GLU A 136 12.02 -7.98 5.21
C GLU A 136 11.15 -9.24 5.36
N TYR A 137 9.85 -9.10 5.50
CA TYR A 137 8.97 -10.24 5.76
C TYR A 137 8.37 -10.85 4.50
N HIS A 138 8.06 -10.06 3.49
CA HIS A 138 7.50 -10.56 2.22
C HIS A 138 8.55 -10.72 1.12
N LYS A 139 9.78 -10.24 1.33
CA LYS A 139 10.87 -10.27 0.35
C LYS A 139 10.49 -9.57 -0.95
N GLY A 140 9.64 -8.56 -0.85
CA GLY A 140 9.21 -7.74 -1.96
C GLY A 140 9.90 -6.39 -1.98
N ARG A 141 9.29 -5.45 -2.66
CA ARG A 141 9.77 -4.06 -2.77
C ARG A 141 8.60 -3.11 -2.61
N ILE A 142 8.89 -1.92 -2.06
CA ILE A 142 7.93 -0.83 -2.00
C ILE A 142 8.67 0.46 -2.34
N TYR A 143 8.09 1.24 -3.26
CA TYR A 143 8.75 2.46 -3.73
C TYR A 143 7.77 3.39 -4.42
N VAL A 144 8.18 4.66 -4.58
CA VAL A 144 7.42 5.64 -5.36
C VAL A 144 7.71 5.43 -6.83
N VAL A 145 6.67 5.18 -7.62
CA VAL A 145 6.79 5.04 -9.07
C VAL A 145 6.85 6.41 -9.71
N ASP A 146 5.96 7.30 -9.27
CA ASP A 146 5.83 8.63 -9.84
C ASP A 146 5.16 9.56 -8.85
N SER A 147 5.57 10.81 -8.86
CA SER A 147 4.91 11.86 -8.08
C SER A 147 5.32 13.21 -8.61
N GLU A 148 4.37 14.15 -8.61
CA GLU A 148 4.63 15.55 -8.91
C GLU A 148 3.90 16.41 -7.90
N PRO A 149 4.56 17.44 -7.32
CA PRO A 149 3.88 18.38 -6.44
C PRO A 149 2.64 18.96 -7.12
N GLY A 150 1.50 18.89 -6.43
CA GLY A 150 0.24 19.38 -6.93
C GLY A 150 -0.53 18.43 -7.85
N ARG A 151 0.04 17.28 -8.23
CA ARG A 151 -0.62 16.31 -9.13
C ARG A 151 -0.89 14.95 -8.52
N GLY A 152 -0.13 14.56 -7.51
CA GLY A 152 -0.36 13.31 -6.82
C GLY A 152 0.83 12.37 -6.81
N THR A 153 0.61 11.17 -6.27
CA THR A 153 1.67 10.19 -6.02
C THR A 153 1.18 8.79 -6.37
N THR A 154 2.07 7.97 -6.91
CA THR A 154 1.83 6.54 -7.07
C THR A 154 2.90 5.77 -6.30
N ILE A 155 2.47 4.97 -5.32
CA ILE A 155 3.35 4.07 -4.57
C ILE A 155 3.06 2.66 -5.03
N ARG A 156 4.13 1.90 -5.29
CA ARG A 156 4.04 0.52 -5.78
C ARG A 156 4.58 -0.46 -4.77
N ILE A 157 3.84 -1.55 -4.56
CA ILE A 157 4.33 -2.75 -3.91
C ILE A 157 4.58 -3.78 -5.00
N ALA A 158 5.74 -4.43 -4.96
CA ALA A 158 6.07 -5.53 -5.87
C ALA A 158 6.33 -6.79 -5.06
N LEU A 159 5.60 -7.85 -5.37
CA LEU A 159 5.76 -9.17 -4.75
C LEU A 159 6.14 -10.18 -5.81
N LYS A 160 6.94 -11.18 -5.44
CA LYS A 160 7.26 -12.27 -6.35
C LYS A 160 5.99 -13.01 -6.75
N ARG A 161 5.81 -13.20 -8.04
CA ARG A 161 4.65 -13.93 -8.55
C ARG A 161 4.79 -15.42 -8.25
N LEU A 162 3.72 -15.98 -7.72
CA LEU A 162 3.64 -17.41 -7.43
C LEU A 162 2.80 -18.07 -8.52
N TYR A 163 3.31 -19.16 -9.07
CA TYR A 163 2.58 -19.97 -10.04
C TYR A 163 2.01 -21.19 -9.36
N ALA A 164 0.76 -21.51 -9.67
CA ALA A 164 0.08 -22.66 -9.10
C ALA A 164 0.60 -23.98 -9.69
#